data_228576047e5ea68498a97d0016709aee
#
_entry.id   228576047e5ea68498a97d0016709aee
#
_cell.length_a   1.000
_cell.length_b   1.000
_cell.length_c   1.000
_cell.angle_alpha   90.00
_cell.angle_beta   90.00
_cell.angle_gamma   90.00
#
_symmetry.space_group_name_H-M   'P 1'
#
loop_
_entity.id
_entity.type
_entity.pdbx_description
1 polymer ?
#
loop_
_entity_poly.entity_id
_entity_poly.type
_entity_poly.pdbx_seq_one_letter_code
_entity_poly.pdbx_strand_id
1 'polypeptide(L)'
;MPGLTGLETLAQIKAINPDVPVVMVTKSEEESIMNQAIGNKIADYLIKPVNPNQLLLSIKKNVHKNVIISETTTVGYQQEFGRIGMQINDSLTTDDWMEVYKKLVYWEIELENSQVPMTDMLRMQKQEANNAFGKFVKKNYVDWIQHPEIRPLMSPDLFKKKVFPMLDNGDKVFFILIDNFRLDQWRIIKPILSEYFNVEEDLYCSILPTATQYARNAIFSGLMPLQIEKMFPELWVDEDSEEGKNLNESPLIQTQLDRYRKRYKFSYNS
;
A
#
# COMPACT_ATOMS: atom_id res chain seq x y z
N MET A 1 -22.92 -33.56 -29.10
CA MET A 1 -22.11 -34.71 -28.63
C MET A 1 -23.07 -35.66 -27.97
N PRO A 2 -22.99 -36.96 -28.19
CA PRO A 2 -23.75 -37.91 -27.40
C PRO A 2 -23.14 -37.93 -25.99
N GLY A 3 -23.95 -37.66 -24.97
CA GLY A 3 -23.51 -37.59 -23.58
C GLY A 3 -23.59 -36.17 -23.00
N LEU A 4 -22.59 -35.82 -22.18
CA LEU A 4 -22.54 -34.52 -21.51
C LEU A 4 -22.37 -33.32 -22.46
N THR A 5 -23.05 -32.26 -22.19
CA THR A 5 -22.82 -30.96 -22.86
C THR A 5 -21.46 -30.36 -22.50
N GLY A 6 -20.98 -29.39 -23.27
CA GLY A 6 -19.73 -28.70 -22.98
C GLY A 6 -19.75 -27.97 -21.62
N LEU A 7 -20.89 -27.41 -21.22
CA LEU A 7 -21.04 -26.77 -19.90
C LEU A 7 -21.04 -27.78 -18.74
N GLU A 8 -21.70 -28.92 -18.90
CA GLU A 8 -21.68 -29.99 -17.91
C GLU A 8 -20.27 -30.59 -17.76
N THR A 9 -19.56 -30.76 -18.87
CA THR A 9 -18.15 -31.18 -18.88
C THR A 9 -17.27 -30.17 -18.16
N LEU A 10 -17.44 -28.85 -18.44
CA LEU A 10 -16.73 -27.78 -17.75
C LEU A 10 -16.96 -27.87 -16.23
N ALA A 11 -18.21 -28.00 -15.80
CA ALA A 11 -18.54 -28.09 -14.37
C ALA A 11 -17.87 -29.27 -13.69
N GLN A 12 -17.86 -30.46 -14.36
CA GLN A 12 -17.16 -31.63 -13.82
C GLN A 12 -15.64 -31.46 -13.74
N ILE A 13 -15.00 -30.88 -14.76
CA ILE A 13 -13.55 -30.57 -14.73
C ILE A 13 -13.23 -29.63 -13.57
N LYS A 14 -14.02 -28.57 -13.40
CA LYS A 14 -13.81 -27.58 -12.32
C LYS A 14 -14.11 -28.15 -10.92
N ALA A 15 -14.98 -29.13 -10.82
CA ALA A 15 -15.22 -29.87 -9.56
C ALA A 15 -14.03 -30.76 -9.16
N ILE A 16 -13.33 -31.33 -10.13
CA ILE A 16 -12.14 -32.17 -9.90
C ILE A 16 -10.92 -31.31 -9.62
N ASN A 17 -10.69 -30.29 -10.45
CA ASN A 17 -9.56 -29.38 -10.30
C ASN A 17 -9.97 -27.95 -10.72
N PRO A 18 -10.25 -27.06 -9.76
CA PRO A 18 -10.68 -25.68 -10.04
C PRO A 18 -9.67 -24.86 -10.85
N ASP A 19 -8.37 -25.17 -10.73
CA ASP A 19 -7.28 -24.34 -11.28
C ASP A 19 -6.92 -24.70 -12.73
N VAL A 20 -7.38 -25.84 -13.25
CA VAL A 20 -7.13 -26.20 -14.65
C VAL A 20 -7.77 -25.18 -15.59
N PRO A 21 -7.00 -24.54 -16.48
CA PRO A 21 -7.55 -23.64 -17.46
C PRO A 21 -8.34 -24.43 -18.53
N VAL A 22 -9.61 -24.09 -18.71
CA VAL A 22 -10.48 -24.72 -19.71
C VAL A 22 -10.86 -23.70 -20.75
N VAL A 23 -10.56 -24.00 -22.01
CA VAL A 23 -10.96 -23.19 -23.17
C VAL A 23 -12.14 -23.87 -23.84
N MET A 24 -13.26 -23.16 -23.96
CA MET A 24 -14.45 -23.66 -24.62
C MET A 24 -14.44 -23.25 -26.09
N VAL A 25 -14.63 -24.23 -26.97
CA VAL A 25 -14.71 -24.02 -28.44
C VAL A 25 -16.07 -24.49 -28.96
N THR A 26 -16.90 -23.55 -29.43
CA THR A 26 -18.30 -23.86 -29.78
C THR A 26 -18.73 -23.16 -31.08
N LYS A 27 -19.86 -23.60 -31.66
CA LYS A 27 -20.54 -22.90 -32.76
C LYS A 27 -21.59 -21.88 -32.25
N SER A 28 -21.95 -21.94 -30.97
CA SER A 28 -22.98 -21.09 -30.41
C SER A 28 -22.43 -19.70 -30.08
N GLU A 29 -23.14 -18.69 -30.55
CA GLU A 29 -22.93 -17.27 -30.22
C GLU A 29 -23.94 -16.78 -29.17
N GLU A 30 -24.70 -17.69 -28.57
CA GLU A 30 -25.72 -17.35 -27.60
C GLU A 30 -25.10 -16.75 -26.33
N GLU A 31 -25.50 -15.54 -26.01
CA GLU A 31 -25.03 -14.78 -24.85
C GLU A 31 -25.29 -15.54 -23.52
N SER A 32 -26.40 -16.27 -23.44
CA SER A 32 -26.75 -17.07 -22.28
C SER A 32 -25.74 -18.19 -21.99
N ILE A 33 -25.26 -18.87 -23.03
CA ILE A 33 -24.26 -19.94 -22.94
C ILE A 33 -22.88 -19.35 -22.57
N MET A 34 -22.55 -18.19 -23.14
CA MET A 34 -21.32 -17.48 -22.83
C MET A 34 -21.31 -17.04 -21.36
N ASN A 35 -22.39 -16.43 -20.87
CA ASN A 35 -22.52 -16.01 -19.49
C ASN A 35 -22.45 -17.19 -18.50
N GLN A 36 -23.05 -18.32 -18.80
CA GLN A 36 -22.93 -19.54 -17.99
C GLN A 36 -21.50 -20.08 -17.97
N ALA A 37 -20.81 -20.07 -19.12
CA ALA A 37 -19.42 -20.51 -19.21
C ALA A 37 -18.50 -19.59 -18.38
N ILE A 38 -18.69 -18.26 -18.46
CA ILE A 38 -17.96 -17.28 -17.63
C ILE A 38 -18.24 -17.51 -16.15
N GLY A 39 -19.52 -17.70 -15.77
CA GLY A 39 -19.90 -18.03 -14.39
C GLY A 39 -19.24 -19.30 -13.85
N ASN A 40 -18.96 -20.27 -14.72
CA ASN A 40 -18.22 -21.50 -14.40
C ASN A 40 -16.68 -21.35 -14.52
N LYS A 41 -16.18 -20.10 -14.56
CA LYS A 41 -14.73 -19.77 -14.55
C LYS A 41 -13.94 -20.42 -15.70
N ILE A 42 -14.45 -20.30 -16.95
CA ILE A 42 -13.65 -20.67 -18.12
C ILE A 42 -12.44 -19.76 -18.27
N ALA A 43 -11.39 -20.29 -18.88
CA ALA A 43 -10.19 -19.54 -19.19
C ALA A 43 -10.33 -18.72 -20.48
N ASP A 44 -11.07 -19.23 -21.47
CA ASP A 44 -11.37 -18.54 -22.73
C ASP A 44 -12.56 -19.18 -23.47
N TYR A 45 -13.18 -18.40 -24.38
CA TYR A 45 -14.33 -18.82 -25.20
C TYR A 45 -14.08 -18.50 -26.67
N LEU A 46 -13.99 -19.54 -27.50
CA LEU A 46 -13.69 -19.42 -28.93
C LEU A 46 -14.87 -19.90 -29.77
N ILE A 47 -15.22 -19.14 -30.80
CA ILE A 47 -16.34 -19.45 -31.71
C ILE A 47 -15.79 -20.09 -32.99
N LYS A 48 -16.42 -21.19 -33.41
CA LYS A 48 -16.08 -21.87 -34.68
C LYS A 48 -16.61 -21.10 -35.88
N PRO A 49 -15.84 -20.93 -36.96
CA PRO A 49 -14.48 -21.48 -37.21
C PRO A 49 -13.39 -20.75 -36.45
N VAL A 50 -12.57 -21.50 -35.71
CA VAL A 50 -11.49 -20.93 -34.87
C VAL A 50 -10.30 -20.59 -35.75
N ASN A 51 -9.84 -19.35 -35.65
CA ASN A 51 -8.58 -18.94 -36.25
C ASN A 51 -7.39 -19.57 -35.47
N PRO A 52 -6.44 -20.24 -36.14
CA PRO A 52 -5.28 -20.83 -35.48
C PRO A 52 -4.52 -19.85 -34.58
N ASN A 53 -4.43 -18.56 -34.97
CA ASN A 53 -3.76 -17.54 -34.16
C ASN A 53 -4.54 -17.23 -32.88
N GLN A 54 -5.88 -17.24 -32.91
CA GLN A 54 -6.70 -17.07 -31.72
C GLN A 54 -6.51 -18.24 -30.73
N LEU A 55 -6.48 -19.46 -31.25
CA LEU A 55 -6.20 -20.64 -30.44
C LEU A 55 -4.82 -20.58 -29.81
N LEU A 56 -3.80 -20.24 -30.61
CA LEU A 56 -2.41 -20.09 -30.12
C LEU A 56 -2.31 -19.00 -29.04
N LEU A 57 -2.98 -17.86 -29.25
CA LEU A 57 -3.04 -16.77 -28.28
C LEU A 57 -3.69 -17.22 -26.97
N SER A 58 -4.82 -17.94 -27.08
CA SER A 58 -5.52 -18.47 -25.90
C SER A 58 -4.65 -19.46 -25.13
N ILE A 59 -3.95 -20.36 -25.82
CA ILE A 59 -3.01 -21.30 -25.18
C ILE A 59 -1.87 -20.54 -24.50
N LYS A 60 -1.23 -19.60 -25.19
CA LYS A 60 -0.13 -18.79 -24.61
C LYS A 60 -0.60 -18.02 -23.37
N LYS A 61 -1.76 -17.38 -23.46
CA LYS A 61 -2.36 -16.61 -22.34
C LYS A 61 -2.63 -17.48 -21.11
N ASN A 62 -3.07 -18.73 -21.30
CA ASN A 62 -3.51 -19.58 -20.21
C ASN A 62 -2.44 -20.55 -19.69
N VAL A 63 -1.52 -21.01 -20.54
CA VAL A 63 -0.48 -21.98 -20.19
C VAL A 63 0.86 -21.30 -19.87
N HIS A 64 1.21 -20.23 -20.61
CA HIS A 64 2.48 -19.53 -20.45
C HIS A 64 2.35 -18.16 -19.75
N LYS A 65 1.17 -17.83 -19.21
CA LYS A 65 0.92 -16.54 -18.54
C LYS A 65 1.99 -16.22 -17.50
N ASN A 66 2.28 -17.14 -16.62
CA ASN A 66 3.26 -16.93 -15.55
C ASN A 66 4.69 -16.72 -16.08
N VAL A 67 5.07 -17.45 -17.13
CA VAL A 67 6.38 -17.29 -17.78
C VAL A 67 6.49 -15.92 -18.43
N ILE A 68 5.48 -15.51 -19.20
CA ILE A 68 5.47 -14.19 -19.87
C ILE A 68 5.49 -13.06 -18.84
N ILE A 69 4.70 -13.14 -17.76
CA ILE A 69 4.69 -12.18 -16.67
C ILE A 69 6.09 -12.13 -16.03
N SER A 70 6.65 -13.27 -15.69
CA SER A 70 7.98 -13.38 -15.08
C SER A 70 9.08 -12.74 -15.94
N GLU A 71 9.11 -13.03 -17.25
CA GLU A 71 10.07 -12.43 -18.19
C GLU A 71 9.89 -10.92 -18.28
N THR A 72 8.65 -10.43 -18.41
CA THR A 72 8.35 -9.00 -18.50
C THR A 72 8.73 -8.27 -17.21
N THR A 73 8.40 -8.84 -16.05
CA THR A 73 8.75 -8.29 -14.74
C THR A 73 10.28 -8.25 -14.56
N THR A 74 10.98 -9.32 -14.97
CA THR A 74 12.44 -9.38 -14.92
C THR A 74 13.09 -8.23 -15.70
N VAL A 75 12.71 -8.08 -16.98
CA VAL A 75 13.24 -7.03 -17.85
C VAL A 75 12.88 -5.63 -17.30
N GLY A 76 11.64 -5.44 -16.84
CA GLY A 76 11.20 -4.19 -16.24
C GLY A 76 12.03 -3.82 -15.02
N TYR A 77 12.23 -4.76 -14.09
CA TYR A 77 13.04 -4.50 -12.90
C TYR A 77 14.52 -4.24 -13.24
N GLN A 78 15.11 -4.99 -14.15
CA GLN A 78 16.49 -4.74 -14.58
C GLN A 78 16.70 -3.32 -15.12
N GLN A 79 15.73 -2.80 -15.88
CA GLN A 79 15.77 -1.42 -16.36
C GLN A 79 15.64 -0.40 -15.23
N GLU A 80 14.71 -0.64 -14.30
CA GLU A 80 14.50 0.27 -13.16
C GLU A 80 15.59 0.16 -12.10
N PHE A 81 16.24 -0.99 -11.95
CA PHE A 81 17.32 -1.19 -10.98
C PHE A 81 18.42 -0.14 -11.13
N GLY A 82 18.88 0.08 -12.37
CA GLY A 82 19.88 1.10 -12.65
C GLY A 82 19.40 2.51 -12.35
N ARG A 83 18.14 2.83 -12.67
CA ARG A 83 17.53 4.15 -12.41
C ARG A 83 17.39 4.43 -10.91
N ILE A 84 16.88 3.45 -10.16
CA ILE A 84 16.75 3.56 -8.69
C ILE A 84 18.14 3.71 -8.06
N GLY A 85 19.14 2.93 -8.51
CA GLY A 85 20.52 3.03 -8.04
C GLY A 85 21.13 4.42 -8.28
N MET A 86 20.89 5.04 -9.44
CA MET A 86 21.29 6.42 -9.70
C MET A 86 20.58 7.39 -8.76
N GLN A 87 19.27 7.27 -8.60
CA GLN A 87 18.49 8.13 -7.71
C GLN A 87 19.02 8.07 -6.28
N ILE A 88 19.28 6.87 -5.73
CA ILE A 88 19.79 6.70 -4.35
C ILE A 88 21.10 7.48 -4.11
N ASN A 89 21.93 7.64 -5.15
CA ASN A 89 23.21 8.31 -5.05
C ASN A 89 23.18 9.81 -5.34
N ASP A 90 22.02 10.35 -5.73
CA ASP A 90 21.83 11.78 -5.96
C ASP A 90 21.54 12.54 -4.66
N SER A 91 21.55 13.88 -4.75
CA SER A 91 21.16 14.75 -3.64
C SER A 91 19.63 14.81 -3.55
N LEU A 92 19.03 13.83 -2.86
CA LEU A 92 17.59 13.68 -2.77
C LEU A 92 16.98 14.62 -1.73
N THR A 93 15.80 15.14 -2.07
CA THR A 93 14.84 15.74 -1.12
C THR A 93 14.06 14.65 -0.39
N THR A 94 13.25 15.04 0.58
CA THR A 94 12.35 14.10 1.27
C THR A 94 11.34 13.49 0.30
N ASP A 95 10.80 14.28 -0.62
CA ASP A 95 9.82 13.82 -1.61
C ASP A 95 10.45 12.82 -2.59
N ASP A 96 11.68 13.04 -3.00
CA ASP A 96 12.42 12.08 -3.83
C ASP A 96 12.62 10.74 -3.10
N TRP A 97 12.93 10.78 -1.80
CA TRP A 97 13.03 9.57 -0.97
C TRP A 97 11.71 8.83 -0.84
N MET A 98 10.60 9.53 -0.73
CA MET A 98 9.27 8.93 -0.75
C MET A 98 8.98 8.21 -2.07
N GLU A 99 9.38 8.80 -3.21
CA GLU A 99 9.24 8.16 -4.51
C GLU A 99 10.16 6.95 -4.68
N VAL A 100 11.41 7.00 -4.22
CA VAL A 100 12.30 5.83 -4.17
C VAL A 100 11.68 4.70 -3.34
N TYR A 101 11.14 5.02 -2.16
CA TYR A 101 10.49 4.04 -1.29
C TYR A 101 9.27 3.40 -1.97
N LYS A 102 8.40 4.19 -2.59
CA LYS A 102 7.24 3.70 -3.36
C LYS A 102 7.65 2.74 -4.47
N LYS A 103 8.74 3.04 -5.20
CA LYS A 103 9.26 2.18 -6.26
C LYS A 103 9.80 0.86 -5.70
N LEU A 104 10.55 0.89 -4.61
CA LEU A 104 11.09 -0.32 -3.98
C LEU A 104 9.97 -1.24 -3.49
N VAL A 105 8.92 -0.68 -2.87
CA VAL A 105 7.74 -1.45 -2.44
C VAL A 105 6.97 -2.00 -3.65
N TYR A 106 6.82 -1.23 -4.72
CA TYR A 106 6.19 -1.70 -5.96
C TYR A 106 6.90 -2.94 -6.51
N TRP A 107 8.24 -2.86 -6.66
CA TRP A 107 9.01 -3.97 -7.20
C TRP A 107 9.07 -5.18 -6.26
N GLU A 108 8.98 -4.98 -4.95
CA GLU A 108 8.86 -6.08 -3.98
C GLU A 108 7.59 -6.91 -4.25
N ILE A 109 6.46 -6.25 -4.42
CA ILE A 109 5.18 -6.91 -4.71
C ILE A 109 5.20 -7.58 -6.10
N GLU A 110 5.72 -6.90 -7.12
CA GLU A 110 5.76 -7.42 -8.49
C GLU A 110 6.68 -8.66 -8.62
N LEU A 111 7.84 -8.63 -7.96
CA LEU A 111 8.79 -9.75 -7.99
C LEU A 111 8.27 -10.95 -7.19
N GLU A 112 7.59 -10.74 -6.05
CA GLU A 112 6.93 -11.80 -5.30
C GLU A 112 5.79 -12.45 -6.11
N ASN A 113 4.93 -11.64 -6.70
CA ASN A 113 3.79 -12.11 -7.49
C ASN A 113 4.21 -12.89 -8.74
N SER A 114 5.31 -12.51 -9.37
CA SER A 114 5.82 -13.14 -10.59
C SER A 114 6.78 -14.30 -10.34
N GLN A 115 7.10 -14.62 -9.08
CA GLN A 115 8.02 -15.68 -8.68
C GLN A 115 9.40 -15.60 -9.33
N VAL A 116 9.87 -14.37 -9.59
CA VAL A 116 11.17 -14.10 -10.22
C VAL A 116 12.30 -14.25 -9.21
N PRO A 117 13.40 -14.95 -9.54
CA PRO A 117 14.53 -15.14 -8.62
C PRO A 117 15.43 -13.90 -8.54
N MET A 118 14.85 -12.71 -8.33
CA MET A 118 15.58 -11.43 -8.21
C MET A 118 15.47 -10.79 -6.83
N THR A 119 14.93 -11.51 -5.87
CA THR A 119 14.73 -11.03 -4.49
C THR A 119 16.05 -10.62 -3.82
N ASP A 120 17.16 -11.27 -4.12
CA ASP A 120 18.47 -10.87 -3.58
C ASP A 120 18.94 -9.53 -4.13
N MET A 121 18.74 -9.24 -5.41
CA MET A 121 19.07 -7.94 -6.00
C MET A 121 18.23 -6.82 -5.37
N LEU A 122 16.92 -7.05 -5.21
CA LEU A 122 16.05 -6.07 -4.56
C LEU A 122 16.45 -5.86 -3.10
N ARG A 123 16.78 -6.94 -2.38
CA ARG A 123 17.25 -6.85 -0.99
C ARG A 123 18.52 -6.01 -0.87
N MET A 124 19.49 -6.20 -1.75
CA MET A 124 20.71 -5.39 -1.79
C MET A 124 20.39 -3.92 -2.07
N GLN A 125 19.51 -3.63 -3.05
CA GLN A 125 19.10 -2.27 -3.37
C GLN A 125 18.34 -1.59 -2.22
N LYS A 126 17.44 -2.33 -1.53
CA LYS A 126 16.77 -1.84 -0.32
C LYS A 126 17.78 -1.53 0.79
N GLN A 127 18.81 -2.36 0.96
CA GLN A 127 19.88 -2.12 1.95
C GLN A 127 20.70 -0.87 1.60
N GLU A 128 21.03 -0.66 0.33
CA GLU A 128 21.72 0.53 -0.14
C GLU A 128 20.86 1.79 0.10
N ALA A 129 19.58 1.74 -0.28
CA ALA A 129 18.63 2.82 -0.03
C ALA A 129 18.49 3.14 1.46
N ASN A 130 18.37 2.13 2.32
CA ASN A 130 18.29 2.32 3.76
C ASN A 130 19.54 2.99 4.33
N ASN A 131 20.72 2.59 3.87
CA ASN A 131 21.99 3.20 4.31
C ASN A 131 22.09 4.67 3.86
N ALA A 132 21.70 4.96 2.63
CA ALA A 132 21.71 6.33 2.11
C ALA A 132 20.66 7.21 2.78
N PHE A 133 19.43 6.70 2.95
CA PHE A 133 18.37 7.40 3.67
C PHE A 133 18.74 7.64 5.14
N GLY A 134 19.37 6.69 5.81
CA GLY A 134 19.87 6.87 7.17
C GLY A 134 20.86 8.03 7.29
N LYS A 135 21.78 8.18 6.31
CA LYS A 135 22.69 9.33 6.24
C LYS A 135 21.95 10.65 5.99
N PHE A 136 20.97 10.63 5.08
CA PHE A 136 20.12 11.78 4.79
C PHE A 136 19.34 12.25 6.04
N VAL A 137 18.69 11.33 6.74
CA VAL A 137 17.98 11.64 8.00
C VAL A 137 18.95 12.18 9.06
N LYS A 138 20.09 11.51 9.28
CA LYS A 138 21.09 11.95 10.26
C LYS A 138 21.57 13.38 9.99
N LYS A 139 21.67 13.77 8.71
CA LYS A 139 22.11 15.13 8.32
C LYS A 139 21.04 16.18 8.57
N ASN A 140 19.75 15.86 8.36
CA ASN A 140 18.69 16.85 8.31
C ASN A 140 17.78 16.85 9.56
N TYR A 141 17.73 15.76 10.34
CA TYR A 141 16.71 15.55 11.37
C TYR A 141 16.75 16.60 12.50
N VAL A 142 17.94 17.03 12.90
CA VAL A 142 18.09 18.07 13.93
C VAL A 142 17.49 19.39 13.45
N ASP A 143 17.78 19.78 12.21
CA ASP A 143 17.22 20.97 11.61
C ASP A 143 15.69 20.89 11.49
N TRP A 144 15.14 19.74 11.15
CA TRP A 144 13.68 19.52 11.10
C TRP A 144 13.01 19.68 12.47
N ILE A 145 13.68 19.31 13.55
CA ILE A 145 13.17 19.50 14.91
C ILE A 145 13.21 20.98 15.28
N GLN A 146 14.32 21.67 14.97
CA GLN A 146 14.54 23.07 15.34
C GLN A 146 13.76 24.06 14.48
N HIS A 147 13.51 23.72 13.21
CA HIS A 147 12.89 24.56 12.19
C HIS A 147 11.64 23.90 11.58
N PRO A 148 10.51 23.90 12.30
CA PRO A 148 9.27 23.28 11.84
C PRO A 148 8.73 23.82 10.51
N GLU A 149 9.13 25.03 10.13
CA GLU A 149 8.72 25.72 8.89
C GLU A 149 9.34 25.13 7.62
N ILE A 150 10.50 24.50 7.73
CA ILE A 150 11.22 23.90 6.58
C ILE A 150 11.19 22.37 6.55
N ARG A 151 10.67 21.75 7.61
CA ARG A 151 10.64 20.30 7.70
C ARG A 151 9.57 19.68 6.79
N PRO A 152 9.76 18.42 6.35
CA PRO A 152 8.69 17.68 5.67
C PRO A 152 7.46 17.52 6.58
N LEU A 153 6.37 17.01 6.02
CA LEU A 153 5.23 16.61 6.83
C LEU A 153 5.66 15.52 7.82
N MET A 154 5.53 15.78 9.12
CA MET A 154 5.90 14.84 10.19
C MET A 154 4.71 14.52 11.08
N SER A 155 4.88 13.51 11.97
CA SER A 155 3.82 13.03 12.88
C SER A 155 3.04 14.15 13.58
N PRO A 156 3.66 15.19 14.21
CA PRO A 156 2.90 16.24 14.89
C PRO A 156 2.16 17.20 13.96
N ASP A 157 2.43 17.15 12.65
CA ASP A 157 1.82 18.07 11.69
C ASP A 157 0.53 17.53 11.05
N LEU A 158 0.25 16.23 11.19
CA LEU A 158 -0.80 15.53 10.44
C LEU A 158 -2.18 16.16 10.66
N PHE A 159 -2.61 16.35 11.90
CA PHE A 159 -3.91 16.95 12.16
C PHE A 159 -3.99 18.37 11.63
N LYS A 160 -2.98 19.19 11.90
CA LYS A 160 -2.94 20.59 11.48
C LYS A 160 -2.97 20.74 9.96
N LYS A 161 -2.20 19.92 9.24
CA LYS A 161 -2.00 20.07 7.79
C LYS A 161 -2.98 19.25 6.94
N LYS A 162 -3.53 18.14 7.49
CA LYS A 162 -4.39 17.22 6.71
C LYS A 162 -5.82 17.14 7.24
N VAL A 163 -6.03 17.10 8.57
CA VAL A 163 -7.36 16.88 9.16
C VAL A 163 -8.12 18.19 9.37
N PHE A 164 -7.50 19.18 10.00
CA PHE A 164 -8.17 20.45 10.31
C PHE A 164 -8.68 21.20 9.09
N PRO A 165 -7.97 21.26 7.94
CA PRO A 165 -8.52 21.89 6.74
C PRO A 165 -9.83 21.27 6.25
N MET A 166 -9.96 19.93 6.34
CA MET A 166 -11.21 19.22 5.98
C MET A 166 -12.34 19.59 6.95
N LEU A 167 -12.06 19.58 8.25
CA LEU A 167 -13.04 19.98 9.27
C LEU A 167 -13.44 21.47 9.15
N ASP A 168 -12.51 22.34 8.83
CA ASP A 168 -12.79 23.76 8.60
C ASP A 168 -13.68 24.00 7.38
N ASN A 169 -13.63 23.11 6.38
CA ASN A 169 -14.54 23.12 5.22
C ASN A 169 -15.93 22.54 5.54
N GLY A 170 -16.13 21.99 6.74
CA GLY A 170 -17.39 21.42 7.18
C GLY A 170 -17.54 19.91 6.94
N ASP A 171 -16.46 19.26 6.52
CA ASP A 171 -16.46 17.83 6.26
C ASP A 171 -16.57 17.02 7.57
N LYS A 172 -17.19 15.85 7.52
CA LYS A 172 -17.15 14.84 8.58
C LYS A 172 -15.97 13.93 8.34
N VAL A 173 -15.05 13.85 9.28
CA VAL A 173 -13.80 13.10 9.14
C VAL A 173 -13.79 11.90 10.08
N PHE A 174 -13.50 10.72 9.53
CA PHE A 174 -13.12 9.53 10.30
C PHE A 174 -11.61 9.38 10.18
N PHE A 175 -10.90 9.57 11.27
CA PHE A 175 -9.46 9.34 11.34
C PHE A 175 -9.24 7.92 11.86
N ILE A 176 -8.73 7.04 11.00
CA ILE A 176 -8.44 5.64 11.32
C ILE A 176 -6.93 5.47 11.34
N LEU A 177 -6.38 5.12 12.51
CA LEU A 177 -4.97 4.81 12.67
C LEU A 177 -4.79 3.31 12.84
N ILE A 178 -4.08 2.69 11.92
CA ILE A 178 -3.73 1.27 11.97
C ILE A 178 -2.25 1.19 12.29
N ASP A 179 -1.95 0.70 13.50
CA ASP A 179 -0.56 0.56 13.95
C ASP A 179 0.15 -0.56 13.21
N ASN A 180 1.45 -0.39 12.97
CA ASN A 180 2.30 -1.36 12.28
C ASN A 180 1.81 -1.78 10.87
N PHE A 181 1.02 -0.93 10.21
CA PHE A 181 0.49 -1.18 8.88
C PHE A 181 1.45 -0.65 7.81
N ARG A 182 2.00 -1.56 7.00
CA ARG A 182 3.04 -1.24 6.02
C ARG A 182 2.47 -0.85 4.66
N LEU A 183 3.26 -0.14 3.85
CA LEU A 183 2.87 0.30 2.51
C LEU A 183 2.59 -0.87 1.55
N ASP A 184 3.32 -1.98 1.65
CA ASP A 184 3.06 -3.19 0.86
C ASP A 184 1.68 -3.78 1.17
N GLN A 185 1.30 -3.87 2.44
CA GLN A 185 -0.03 -4.31 2.88
C GLN A 185 -1.12 -3.34 2.38
N TRP A 186 -0.88 -2.04 2.49
CA TRP A 186 -1.77 -1.02 1.94
C TRP A 186 -1.99 -1.20 0.43
N ARG A 187 -0.92 -1.42 -0.32
CA ARG A 187 -0.99 -1.59 -1.78
C ARG A 187 -1.82 -2.81 -2.21
N ILE A 188 -1.86 -3.85 -1.39
CA ILE A 188 -2.71 -5.03 -1.61
C ILE A 188 -4.18 -4.71 -1.35
N ILE A 189 -4.47 -3.92 -0.31
CA ILE A 189 -5.86 -3.59 0.09
C ILE A 189 -6.43 -2.42 -0.73
N LYS A 190 -5.60 -1.48 -1.16
CA LYS A 190 -6.02 -0.27 -1.88
C LYS A 190 -6.97 -0.53 -3.06
N PRO A 191 -6.74 -1.51 -3.95
CA PRO A 191 -7.67 -1.80 -5.05
C PRO A 191 -9.08 -2.14 -4.58
N ILE A 192 -9.21 -2.89 -3.48
CA ILE A 192 -10.50 -3.27 -2.89
C ILE A 192 -11.23 -2.03 -2.37
N LEU A 193 -10.51 -1.15 -1.66
CA LEU A 193 -11.10 0.10 -1.16
C LEU A 193 -11.47 1.06 -2.29
N SER A 194 -10.71 1.07 -3.38
CA SER A 194 -10.96 1.93 -4.54
C SER A 194 -12.24 1.59 -5.30
N GLU A 195 -12.85 0.42 -5.07
CA GLU A 195 -14.18 0.09 -5.59
C GLU A 195 -15.29 0.90 -4.89
N TYR A 196 -15.05 1.38 -3.67
CA TYR A 196 -16.04 2.05 -2.82
C TYR A 196 -15.70 3.51 -2.54
N PHE A 197 -14.43 3.91 -2.63
CA PHE A 197 -13.91 5.22 -2.24
C PHE A 197 -12.97 5.80 -3.28
N ASN A 198 -12.97 7.13 -3.40
CA ASN A 198 -11.86 7.83 -4.05
C ASN A 198 -10.67 7.81 -3.10
N VAL A 199 -9.59 7.11 -3.48
CA VAL A 199 -8.43 6.91 -2.63
C VAL A 199 -7.26 7.77 -3.11
N GLU A 200 -6.88 8.75 -2.32
CA GLU A 200 -5.62 9.48 -2.46
C GLU A 200 -4.57 8.88 -1.53
N GLU A 201 -3.32 8.82 -1.98
CA GLU A 201 -2.22 8.26 -1.22
C GLU A 201 -1.12 9.30 -1.05
N ASP A 202 -0.74 9.54 0.20
CA ASP A 202 0.34 10.43 0.55
C ASP A 202 1.25 9.77 1.61
N LEU A 203 2.48 10.22 1.72
CA LEU A 203 3.44 9.75 2.70
C LEU A 203 3.87 10.90 3.61
N TYR A 204 4.29 10.57 4.82
CA TYR A 204 4.88 11.52 5.75
C TYR A 204 6.10 10.90 6.45
N CYS A 205 6.96 11.73 7.01
CA CYS A 205 8.07 11.28 7.83
C CYS A 205 7.62 11.10 9.28
N SER A 206 7.66 9.89 9.80
CA SER A 206 7.46 9.68 11.23
C SER A 206 8.59 10.33 12.02
N ILE A 207 8.29 10.76 13.26
CA ILE A 207 9.35 11.17 14.19
C ILE A 207 10.17 9.94 14.63
N LEU A 208 11.38 10.18 15.08
CA LEU A 208 12.27 9.17 15.63
C LEU A 208 12.41 9.34 17.15
N PRO A 209 12.35 8.23 17.90
CA PRO A 209 12.04 6.86 17.47
C PRO A 209 10.58 6.71 17.03
N THR A 210 10.32 5.74 16.15
CA THR A 210 8.98 5.48 15.60
C THR A 210 8.08 4.68 16.56
N ALA A 211 8.53 4.43 17.77
CA ALA A 211 7.77 3.68 18.76
C ALA A 211 6.44 4.35 19.08
N THR A 212 5.44 3.55 19.40
CA THR A 212 4.04 3.95 19.59
C THR A 212 3.89 5.14 20.53
N GLN A 213 4.53 5.11 21.69
CA GLN A 213 4.47 6.19 22.69
C GLN A 213 4.99 7.53 22.21
N TYR A 214 5.90 7.54 21.25
CA TYR A 214 6.44 8.78 20.68
C TYR A 214 5.65 9.20 19.44
N ALA A 215 5.61 8.33 18.42
CA ALA A 215 5.06 8.68 17.12
C ALA A 215 3.53 8.87 17.14
N ARG A 216 2.78 7.97 17.80
CA ARG A 216 1.30 8.11 17.89
C ARG A 216 0.91 9.28 18.77
N ASN A 217 1.50 9.41 19.95
CA ASN A 217 1.22 10.55 20.82
C ASN A 217 1.56 11.89 20.15
N ALA A 218 2.60 11.94 19.32
CA ALA A 218 2.89 13.13 18.53
C ALA A 218 1.82 13.44 17.48
N ILE A 219 1.21 12.43 16.85
CA ILE A 219 0.09 12.62 15.91
C ILE A 219 -1.11 13.24 16.66
N PHE A 220 -1.51 12.62 17.76
CA PHE A 220 -2.72 13.01 18.49
C PHE A 220 -2.55 14.30 19.27
N SER A 221 -1.36 14.60 19.78
CA SER A 221 -1.11 15.86 20.47
C SER A 221 -0.75 17.02 19.54
N GLY A 222 -0.18 16.73 18.34
CA GLY A 222 0.43 17.76 17.48
C GLY A 222 1.66 18.42 18.10
N LEU A 223 2.39 17.66 18.93
CA LEU A 223 3.59 18.10 19.64
C LEU A 223 4.71 17.05 19.53
N MET A 224 5.94 17.49 19.67
CA MET A 224 7.07 16.60 19.86
C MET A 224 7.05 15.99 21.26
N PRO A 225 7.61 14.77 21.49
CA PRO A 225 7.56 14.06 22.76
C PRO A 225 7.98 14.91 23.97
N LEU A 226 9.10 15.59 23.89
CA LEU A 226 9.59 16.48 24.97
C LEU A 226 8.62 17.65 25.27
N GLN A 227 7.85 18.09 24.27
CA GLN A 227 6.84 19.11 24.47
C GLN A 227 5.60 18.56 25.18
N ILE A 228 5.23 17.30 24.87
CA ILE A 228 4.11 16.61 25.56
C ILE A 228 4.47 16.46 27.04
N GLU A 229 5.65 15.92 27.34
CA GLU A 229 6.15 15.73 28.70
C GLU A 229 6.16 17.05 29.51
N LYS A 230 6.63 18.14 28.92
CA LYS A 230 6.69 19.44 29.60
C LYS A 230 5.35 20.13 29.77
N MET A 231 4.47 20.06 28.79
CA MET A 231 3.20 20.78 28.80
C MET A 231 2.05 19.99 29.43
N PHE A 232 2.13 18.68 29.38
CA PHE A 232 1.08 17.75 29.82
C PHE A 232 1.71 16.53 30.50
N PRO A 233 2.48 16.71 31.59
CA PRO A 233 3.19 15.62 32.26
C PRO A 233 2.25 14.51 32.73
N GLU A 234 0.99 14.82 33.04
CA GLU A 234 -0.03 13.86 33.42
C GLU A 234 -0.52 12.95 32.28
N LEU A 235 -0.25 13.35 31.04
CA LEU A 235 -0.57 12.58 29.81
C LEU A 235 0.66 11.86 29.24
N TRP A 236 1.83 12.12 29.80
CA TRP A 236 3.05 11.45 29.40
C TRP A 236 3.21 10.13 30.17
N VAL A 237 3.59 9.07 29.46
CA VAL A 237 3.89 7.76 30.06
C VAL A 237 5.35 7.42 29.73
N ASP A 238 6.12 7.22 30.78
CA ASP A 238 7.55 6.88 30.65
C ASP A 238 7.77 5.50 30.01
N GLU A 239 8.93 5.32 29.41
CA GLU A 239 9.29 4.10 28.70
C GLU A 239 9.29 2.86 29.62
N ASP A 240 9.69 3.03 30.87
CA ASP A 240 9.78 1.99 31.88
C ASP A 240 8.44 1.69 32.59
N SER A 241 7.39 2.44 32.26
CA SER A 241 6.07 2.21 32.84
C SER A 241 5.46 0.89 32.37
N GLU A 242 4.85 0.15 33.29
CA GLU A 242 4.05 -1.05 32.97
C GLU A 242 2.69 -0.71 32.35
N GLU A 243 2.27 0.55 32.41
CA GLU A 243 1.00 1.02 31.85
C GLU A 243 1.05 1.08 30.32
N GLY A 244 -0.12 1.02 29.70
CA GLY A 244 -0.25 1.15 28.24
C GLY A 244 0.18 2.54 27.76
N LYS A 245 1.09 2.57 26.81
CA LYS A 245 1.82 3.80 26.38
C LYS A 245 1.03 4.72 25.44
N ASN A 246 -0.20 4.34 25.10
CA ASN A 246 -1.11 5.07 24.19
C ASN A 246 -2.51 5.27 24.76
N LEU A 247 -2.67 5.17 26.08
CA LEU A 247 -3.98 5.32 26.76
C LEU A 247 -4.50 6.76 26.74
N ASN A 248 -3.62 7.74 26.52
CA ASN A 248 -3.92 9.16 26.61
C ASN A 248 -4.18 9.83 25.24
N GLU A 249 -4.43 9.06 24.18
CA GLU A 249 -4.65 9.63 22.83
C GLU A 249 -5.88 10.55 22.78
N SER A 250 -6.99 10.17 23.40
CA SER A 250 -8.20 11.00 23.46
C SER A 250 -7.98 12.35 24.16
N PRO A 251 -7.44 12.42 25.39
CA PRO A 251 -7.09 13.70 25.98
C PRO A 251 -6.02 14.48 25.21
N LEU A 252 -5.07 13.83 24.54
CA LEU A 252 -4.10 14.50 23.69
C LEU A 252 -4.74 15.18 22.47
N ILE A 253 -5.76 14.55 21.85
CA ILE A 253 -6.56 15.18 20.78
C ILE A 253 -7.25 16.43 21.35
N GLN A 254 -7.85 16.33 22.52
CA GLN A 254 -8.54 17.48 23.14
C GLN A 254 -7.56 18.64 23.36
N THR A 255 -6.37 18.39 23.92
CA THR A 255 -5.35 19.43 24.09
C THR A 255 -4.92 20.06 22.76
N GLN A 256 -4.87 19.25 21.69
CA GLN A 256 -4.56 19.77 20.37
C GLN A 256 -5.65 20.69 19.84
N LEU A 257 -6.92 20.27 19.93
CA LEU A 257 -8.07 21.10 19.52
C LEU A 257 -8.10 22.42 20.29
N ASP A 258 -7.88 22.39 21.60
CA ASP A 258 -7.90 23.58 22.45
C ASP A 258 -6.79 24.58 22.09
N ARG A 259 -5.56 24.09 21.85
CA ARG A 259 -4.41 24.91 21.42
C ARG A 259 -4.64 25.59 20.05
N TYR A 260 -5.33 24.90 19.14
CA TYR A 260 -5.68 25.46 17.82
C TYR A 260 -7.04 26.18 17.84
N ARG A 261 -7.69 26.33 19.02
CA ARG A 261 -9.01 26.97 19.20
C ARG A 261 -10.09 26.35 18.31
N LYS A 262 -10.01 25.03 18.11
CA LYS A 262 -10.98 24.25 17.32
C LYS A 262 -12.09 23.75 18.23
N ARG A 263 -13.35 24.03 17.89
CA ARG A 263 -14.53 23.62 18.67
C ARG A 263 -15.27 22.45 18.04
N TYR A 264 -14.52 21.47 17.56
CA TYR A 264 -15.10 20.25 16.99
C TYR A 264 -15.47 19.26 18.11
N LYS A 265 -16.62 18.60 17.92
CA LYS A 265 -16.96 17.43 18.72
C LYS A 265 -16.33 16.20 18.07
N PHE A 266 -15.71 15.35 18.85
CA PHE A 266 -15.16 14.10 18.39
C PHE A 266 -15.54 12.95 19.34
N SER A 267 -15.49 11.73 18.85
CA SER A 267 -15.53 10.51 19.64
C SER A 267 -14.25 9.73 19.35
N TYR A 268 -13.72 9.06 20.34
CA TYR A 268 -12.53 8.23 20.26
C TYR A 268 -12.90 6.80 20.66
N ASN A 269 -12.48 5.83 19.84
CA ASN A 269 -12.60 4.40 20.12
C ASN A 269 -11.25 3.75 19.83
N SER A 270 -10.77 2.90 20.74
CA SER A 270 -9.54 2.11 20.62
C SER A 270 -9.83 0.63 20.67
#